data_7286049ee17c1d1cbcaa5ea3bf53164f
#
_entry.id   7286049ee17c1d1cbcaa5ea3bf53164f
#
_cell.length_a   1.000
_cell.length_b   1.000
_cell.length_c   1.000
_cell.angle_alpha   90.00
_cell.angle_beta   90.00
_cell.angle_gamma   90.00
#
_symmetry.space_group_name_H-M   'P 1'
#
loop_
_entity.id
_entity.type
_entity.pdbx_description
1 polymer ?
#
loop_
_entity_poly.entity_id
_entity_poly.type
_entity_poly.pdbx_seq_one_letter_code
_entity_poly.pdbx_strand_id
1 'polypeptide(L)'
;MFIQAQEEFSVYFDSNKFDLKKTEDNKIESWINSNKEVKIVAINGYTDEDGTSGFNDTLAQKRVNQIFNLVKNKVKIREDFKTRSFGERHKHSKVKAENRKVTIYYLLEKDLSREDEILGIKKEVVVAKPKEMPKYPSSISVNNPNGTTTELKFDVAFMEKITVAKPGEKIKLENLNFQLNTFAITADSRSKMYELLEVMKQNPQLKIDVQGHICCMTNDKQDLSTKRAKAIAKFLEYNGIADERVTFKGFGVTQPIYTIPEKTEEERAGNRRVEIEIVAN
;
A
#
# COMPACT_ATOMS: atom_id res chain seq x y z
N MET A 1 24.47 -13.95 -24.24
CA MET A 1 24.24 -12.78 -25.09
C MET A 1 23.64 -11.72 -24.18
N PHE A 2 24.41 -10.73 -23.74
CA PHE A 2 23.90 -9.66 -22.87
C PHE A 2 23.06 -8.73 -23.74
N ILE A 3 21.77 -8.65 -23.48
CA ILE A 3 20.87 -7.70 -24.13
C ILE A 3 21.09 -6.36 -23.43
N GLN A 4 22.01 -5.55 -23.94
CA GLN A 4 22.24 -4.19 -23.46
C GLN A 4 21.17 -3.27 -24.12
N ALA A 5 19.97 -3.31 -23.58
CA ALA A 5 18.86 -2.44 -24.03
C ALA A 5 18.61 -1.29 -23.05
N GLN A 6 19.46 -1.14 -22.04
CA GLN A 6 19.40 -0.03 -21.09
C GLN A 6 20.36 1.06 -21.53
N GLU A 7 19.81 2.26 -21.75
CA GLU A 7 20.56 3.44 -22.15
C GLU A 7 21.02 4.23 -20.93
N GLU A 8 22.11 5.00 -21.10
CA GLU A 8 22.70 5.81 -20.04
C GLU A 8 22.86 7.26 -20.48
N PHE A 9 22.55 8.20 -19.59
CA PHE A 9 22.84 9.60 -19.76
C PHE A 9 23.51 10.15 -18.49
N SER A 10 24.66 10.81 -18.63
CA SER A 10 25.43 11.33 -17.50
C SER A 10 25.61 12.84 -17.55
N VAL A 11 25.51 13.46 -16.38
CA VAL A 11 25.89 14.85 -16.12
C VAL A 11 27.00 14.91 -15.07
N TYR A 12 27.88 15.89 -15.21
CA TYR A 12 29.12 16.01 -14.44
C TYR A 12 29.11 17.23 -13.52
N PHE A 13 29.83 17.11 -12.41
CA PHE A 13 29.87 18.13 -11.36
C PHE A 13 31.31 18.57 -11.06
N ASP A 14 31.45 19.82 -10.59
CA ASP A 14 32.70 20.28 -10.03
C ASP A 14 33.02 19.59 -8.69
N SER A 15 34.32 19.66 -8.31
CA SER A 15 34.76 19.18 -7.03
C SER A 15 33.98 19.86 -5.89
N ASN A 16 33.50 19.08 -4.94
CA ASN A 16 32.72 19.54 -3.79
C ASN A 16 31.43 20.33 -4.11
N LYS A 17 30.97 20.31 -5.38
CA LYS A 17 29.73 20.95 -5.80
C LYS A 17 28.66 19.91 -6.06
N PHE A 18 27.40 20.26 -5.75
CA PHE A 18 26.20 19.54 -6.16
C PHE A 18 25.33 20.34 -7.12
N ASP A 19 25.64 21.64 -7.31
CA ASP A 19 24.99 22.47 -8.33
C ASP A 19 25.59 22.18 -9.71
N LEU A 20 24.74 22.10 -10.73
CA LEU A 20 25.18 21.93 -12.12
C LEU A 20 25.81 23.21 -12.64
N LYS A 21 26.86 23.04 -13.47
CA LYS A 21 27.31 24.12 -14.34
C LYS A 21 26.25 24.40 -15.40
N LYS A 22 26.18 25.61 -15.87
CA LYS A 22 25.24 26.02 -16.94
C LYS A 22 25.32 25.12 -18.19
N THR A 23 26.49 24.62 -18.53
CA THR A 23 26.69 23.67 -19.62
C THR A 23 26.03 22.32 -19.39
N GLU A 24 26.16 21.78 -18.20
CA GLU A 24 25.53 20.50 -17.80
C GLU A 24 24.02 20.66 -17.56
N ASP A 25 23.59 21.83 -17.07
CA ASP A 25 22.18 22.19 -16.93
C ASP A 25 21.49 22.24 -18.30
N ASN A 26 22.05 22.96 -19.26
CA ASN A 26 21.55 22.98 -20.63
C ASN A 26 21.52 21.57 -21.26
N LYS A 27 22.52 20.74 -20.97
CA LYS A 27 22.63 19.37 -21.49
C LYS A 27 21.50 18.48 -20.98
N ILE A 28 21.19 18.56 -19.67
CA ILE A 28 20.07 17.76 -19.10
C ILE A 28 18.72 18.30 -19.58
N GLU A 29 18.53 19.60 -19.69
CA GLU A 29 17.31 20.17 -20.25
C GLU A 29 17.08 19.72 -21.69
N SER A 30 18.12 19.74 -22.54
CA SER A 30 18.06 19.24 -23.91
C SER A 30 17.69 17.74 -23.92
N TRP A 31 18.33 16.96 -23.05
CA TRP A 31 18.02 15.53 -22.93
C TRP A 31 16.56 15.28 -22.54
N ILE A 32 16.03 16.00 -21.54
CA ILE A 32 14.63 15.91 -21.10
C ILE A 32 13.68 16.22 -22.27
N ASN A 33 13.96 17.28 -23.02
CA ASN A 33 13.11 17.69 -24.14
C ASN A 33 13.08 16.68 -25.28
N SER A 34 14.20 15.98 -25.51
CA SER A 34 14.33 14.97 -26.56
C SER A 34 13.88 13.56 -26.14
N ASN A 35 13.61 13.33 -24.83
CA ASN A 35 13.37 11.99 -24.28
C ASN A 35 12.11 11.93 -23.42
N LYS A 36 11.00 12.52 -23.86
CA LYS A 36 9.73 12.57 -23.11
C LYS A 36 9.06 11.21 -22.95
N GLU A 37 9.28 10.30 -23.88
CA GLU A 37 8.62 8.99 -23.94
C GLU A 37 9.46 7.86 -23.31
N VAL A 38 10.70 8.14 -22.92
CA VAL A 38 11.54 7.15 -22.22
C VAL A 38 11.06 6.94 -20.79
N LYS A 39 11.46 5.83 -20.17
CA LYS A 39 11.16 5.52 -18.77
C LYS A 39 12.46 5.42 -17.98
N ILE A 40 12.65 6.31 -17.01
CA ILE A 40 13.80 6.27 -16.10
C ILE A 40 13.64 5.09 -15.13
N VAL A 41 14.67 4.25 -15.03
CA VAL A 41 14.68 3.04 -14.20
C VAL A 41 15.63 3.15 -13.01
N ALA A 42 16.67 4.00 -13.10
CA ALA A 42 17.55 4.33 -11.97
C ALA A 42 18.24 5.68 -12.16
N ILE A 43 18.62 6.33 -11.05
CA ILE A 43 19.52 7.49 -11.01
C ILE A 43 20.59 7.20 -9.95
N ASN A 44 21.84 7.14 -10.40
CA ASN A 44 22.98 6.81 -9.55
C ASN A 44 23.95 7.98 -9.46
N GLY A 45 24.36 8.32 -8.24
CA GLY A 45 25.33 9.39 -7.95
C GLY A 45 26.69 8.86 -7.57
N TYR A 46 27.73 9.52 -8.05
CA TYR A 46 29.12 9.16 -7.89
C TYR A 46 29.97 10.37 -7.49
N THR A 47 31.04 10.11 -6.73
CA THR A 47 32.09 11.08 -6.40
C THR A 47 33.45 10.50 -6.79
N ASP A 48 34.47 11.37 -6.83
CA ASP A 48 35.85 10.92 -6.78
C ASP A 48 36.22 10.51 -5.34
N GLU A 49 37.47 10.10 -5.16
CA GLU A 49 38.03 9.65 -3.88
C GLU A 49 38.43 10.77 -2.92
N ASP A 50 38.27 12.06 -3.32
CA ASP A 50 38.64 13.18 -2.48
C ASP A 50 37.61 13.40 -1.37
N GLY A 51 38.05 13.39 -0.12
CA GLY A 51 37.20 13.54 1.07
C GLY A 51 37.02 12.27 1.87
N THR A 52 36.09 12.30 2.82
CA THR A 52 35.71 11.11 3.60
C THR A 52 34.53 10.38 2.95
N SER A 53 34.43 9.08 3.16
CA SER A 53 33.35 8.27 2.60
C SER A 53 31.97 8.80 2.97
N GLY A 54 31.75 9.21 4.23
CA GLY A 54 30.47 9.79 4.66
C GLY A 54 30.14 11.14 3.99
N PHE A 55 31.16 11.97 3.77
CA PHE A 55 31.00 13.21 3.01
C PHE A 55 30.63 12.92 1.55
N ASN A 56 31.34 11.98 0.91
CA ASN A 56 31.14 11.55 -0.46
C ASN A 56 29.76 10.93 -0.68
N ASP A 57 29.27 10.10 0.24
CA ASP A 57 27.90 9.57 0.22
C ASP A 57 26.85 10.69 0.27
N THR A 58 27.04 11.66 1.18
CA THR A 58 26.14 12.83 1.30
C THR A 58 26.16 13.70 0.05
N LEU A 59 27.34 13.96 -0.54
CA LEU A 59 27.51 14.76 -1.73
C LEU A 59 26.86 14.08 -2.95
N ALA A 60 27.10 12.78 -3.12
CA ALA A 60 26.47 12.01 -4.18
C ALA A 60 24.94 12.02 -4.06
N GLN A 61 24.39 11.90 -2.85
CA GLN A 61 22.95 11.95 -2.62
C GLN A 61 22.37 13.33 -2.96
N LYS A 62 23.04 14.44 -2.62
CA LYS A 62 22.60 15.78 -2.99
C LYS A 62 22.55 15.96 -4.52
N ARG A 63 23.57 15.46 -5.22
CA ARG A 63 23.61 15.47 -6.69
C ARG A 63 22.46 14.69 -7.31
N VAL A 64 22.20 13.48 -6.80
CA VAL A 64 21.07 12.64 -7.24
C VAL A 64 19.74 13.35 -7.03
N ASN A 65 19.53 13.94 -5.84
CA ASN A 65 18.29 14.66 -5.52
C ASN A 65 18.07 15.85 -6.47
N GLN A 66 19.13 16.58 -6.83
CA GLN A 66 19.03 17.68 -7.77
C GLN A 66 18.57 17.18 -9.16
N ILE A 67 19.22 16.13 -9.68
CA ILE A 67 18.86 15.56 -10.98
C ILE A 67 17.45 15.00 -10.96
N PHE A 68 17.08 14.27 -9.89
CA PHE A 68 15.72 13.75 -9.73
C PHE A 68 14.67 14.88 -9.80
N ASN A 69 14.91 16.00 -9.11
CA ASN A 69 13.99 17.13 -9.13
C ASN A 69 13.85 17.78 -10.53
N LEU A 70 14.89 17.75 -11.36
CA LEU A 70 14.84 18.26 -12.73
C LEU A 70 14.02 17.37 -13.67
N VAL A 71 14.06 16.05 -13.49
CA VAL A 71 13.36 15.08 -14.35
C VAL A 71 11.97 14.73 -13.85
N LYS A 72 11.71 14.91 -12.54
CA LYS A 72 10.42 14.61 -11.91
C LYS A 72 9.29 15.35 -12.65
N ASN A 73 8.22 14.62 -12.97
CA ASN A 73 7.04 15.10 -13.69
C ASN A 73 7.30 15.56 -15.16
N LYS A 74 8.52 15.40 -15.68
CA LYS A 74 8.84 15.72 -17.08
C LYS A 74 9.11 14.49 -17.93
N VAL A 75 9.56 13.39 -17.29
CA VAL A 75 9.86 12.11 -17.91
C VAL A 75 9.21 11.02 -17.11
N LYS A 76 8.76 9.93 -17.74
CA LYS A 76 8.18 8.77 -17.02
C LYS A 76 9.26 8.16 -16.12
N ILE A 77 8.89 7.87 -14.87
CA ILE A 77 9.77 7.24 -13.88
C ILE A 77 9.09 5.95 -13.42
N ARG A 78 9.85 4.91 -13.20
CA ARG A 78 9.36 3.62 -12.70
C ARG A 78 8.78 3.77 -11.28
N GLU A 79 7.66 3.08 -10.97
CA GLU A 79 6.95 3.22 -9.67
C GLU A 79 7.81 2.79 -8.47
N ASP A 80 8.56 1.70 -8.60
CA ASP A 80 9.48 1.19 -7.56
C ASP A 80 10.90 1.76 -7.69
N PHE A 81 11.02 2.91 -8.35
CA PHE A 81 12.26 3.62 -8.59
C PHE A 81 13.00 3.92 -7.27
N LYS A 82 14.29 3.62 -7.27
CA LYS A 82 15.18 3.93 -6.15
C LYS A 82 16.37 4.73 -6.64
N THR A 83 16.60 5.88 -6.00
CA THR A 83 17.86 6.59 -6.14
C THR A 83 18.96 5.86 -5.38
N ARG A 84 20.17 5.83 -5.92
CA ARG A 84 21.34 5.24 -5.27
C ARG A 84 22.49 6.22 -5.25
N SER A 85 23.10 6.37 -4.08
CA SER A 85 24.35 7.07 -3.90
C SER A 85 25.46 6.03 -3.70
N PHE A 86 26.44 6.04 -4.57
CA PHE A 86 27.58 5.16 -4.46
C PHE A 86 28.80 5.86 -3.86
N GLY A 87 28.74 7.19 -3.72
CA GLY A 87 29.90 7.97 -3.27
C GLY A 87 31.13 7.63 -4.09
N GLU A 88 32.20 7.25 -3.42
CA GLU A 88 33.47 6.80 -4.02
C GLU A 88 33.51 5.27 -4.30
N ARG A 89 32.48 4.50 -3.91
CA ARG A 89 32.44 3.04 -4.00
C ARG A 89 32.05 2.57 -5.41
N HIS A 90 32.86 2.88 -6.40
CA HIS A 90 32.69 2.44 -7.78
C HIS A 90 34.04 2.30 -8.49
N LYS A 91 34.04 1.74 -9.70
CA LYS A 91 35.25 1.69 -10.51
C LYS A 91 35.61 3.09 -11.00
N HIS A 92 36.72 3.62 -10.50
CA HIS A 92 37.17 4.98 -10.83
C HIS A 92 37.82 5.05 -12.21
N SER A 93 37.55 6.11 -12.95
CA SER A 93 38.39 6.58 -14.05
C SER A 93 39.65 7.23 -13.51
N LYS A 94 40.73 7.19 -14.28
CA LYS A 94 41.96 7.91 -13.97
C LYS A 94 41.77 9.42 -13.97
N VAL A 95 40.72 9.91 -14.64
CA VAL A 95 40.34 11.33 -14.69
C VAL A 95 39.31 11.60 -13.61
N LYS A 96 39.68 12.25 -12.52
CA LYS A 96 38.80 12.54 -11.38
C LYS A 96 37.48 13.20 -11.78
N ALA A 97 37.51 14.11 -12.79
CA ALA A 97 36.31 14.79 -13.27
C ALA A 97 35.23 13.83 -13.79
N GLU A 98 35.60 12.69 -14.36
CA GLU A 98 34.68 11.67 -14.87
C GLU A 98 34.02 10.85 -13.74
N ASN A 99 34.59 10.88 -12.53
CA ASN A 99 34.05 10.19 -11.37
C ASN A 99 32.97 11.04 -10.66
N ARG A 100 32.96 12.36 -10.86
CA ARG A 100 32.00 13.30 -10.29
C ARG A 100 30.76 13.44 -11.14
N LYS A 101 29.88 12.44 -11.14
CA LYS A 101 28.73 12.39 -12.05
C LYS A 101 27.45 11.88 -11.40
N VAL A 102 26.34 12.14 -12.05
CA VAL A 102 25.09 11.42 -11.87
C VAL A 102 24.74 10.80 -13.21
N THR A 103 24.42 9.51 -13.18
CA THR A 103 23.98 8.75 -14.36
C THR A 103 22.51 8.40 -14.23
N ILE A 104 21.73 8.78 -15.23
CA ILE A 104 20.34 8.37 -15.44
C ILE A 104 20.36 7.12 -16.31
N TYR A 105 19.75 6.05 -15.83
CA TYR A 105 19.52 4.83 -16.59
C TYR A 105 18.07 4.81 -17.04
N TYR A 106 17.82 4.54 -18.31
CA TYR A 106 16.48 4.61 -18.87
C TYR A 106 16.27 3.60 -19.99
N LEU A 107 15.00 3.32 -20.25
CA LEU A 107 14.56 2.49 -21.37
C LEU A 107 13.90 3.35 -22.43
N LEU A 108 14.19 3.04 -23.69
CA LEU A 108 13.49 3.63 -24.83
C LEU A 108 12.05 3.11 -24.90
N GLU A 109 11.16 3.88 -25.50
CA GLU A 109 9.75 3.50 -25.64
C GLU A 109 9.56 2.11 -26.26
N LYS A 110 10.34 1.77 -27.29
CA LYS A 110 10.30 0.45 -27.96
C LYS A 110 10.63 -0.74 -27.03
N ASP A 111 11.33 -0.50 -25.92
CA ASP A 111 11.82 -1.53 -25.00
C ASP A 111 10.96 -1.65 -23.73
N LEU A 112 9.95 -0.77 -23.55
CA LEU A 112 9.10 -0.75 -22.36
C LEU A 112 8.31 -2.05 -22.16
N SER A 113 7.90 -2.70 -23.25
CA SER A 113 7.20 -4.00 -23.17
C SER A 113 8.08 -5.14 -22.63
N ARG A 114 9.40 -4.97 -22.65
CA ARG A 114 10.42 -5.92 -22.20
C ARG A 114 11.16 -5.44 -20.94
N GLU A 115 10.61 -4.46 -20.24
CA GLU A 115 11.25 -3.82 -19.08
C GLU A 115 11.74 -4.84 -18.06
N ASP A 116 10.90 -5.79 -17.66
CA ASP A 116 11.25 -6.79 -16.65
C ASP A 116 12.38 -7.72 -17.11
N GLU A 117 12.37 -8.11 -18.39
CA GLU A 117 13.43 -8.92 -19.01
C GLU A 117 14.77 -8.17 -19.01
N ILE A 118 14.77 -6.91 -19.45
CA ILE A 118 15.96 -6.07 -19.55
C ILE A 118 16.56 -5.80 -18.17
N LEU A 119 15.73 -5.55 -17.17
CA LEU A 119 16.17 -5.29 -15.81
C LEU A 119 16.51 -6.56 -15.01
N GLY A 120 16.36 -7.74 -15.64
CA GLY A 120 16.61 -9.02 -14.99
C GLY A 120 15.65 -9.29 -13.83
N ILE A 121 14.48 -8.65 -13.85
CA ILE A 121 13.45 -8.89 -12.86
C ILE A 121 12.79 -10.21 -13.23
N LYS A 122 13.21 -11.24 -12.54
CA LYS A 122 12.43 -12.46 -12.50
C LYS A 122 11.13 -12.10 -11.80
N LYS A 123 10.04 -11.91 -12.56
CA LYS A 123 8.74 -12.16 -11.97
C LYS A 123 8.85 -13.56 -11.43
N GLU A 124 9.02 -13.70 -10.11
CA GLU A 124 8.56 -14.92 -9.51
C GLU A 124 7.14 -15.04 -9.98
N VAL A 125 6.89 -15.91 -10.95
CA VAL A 125 5.58 -16.50 -11.09
C VAL A 125 5.43 -17.21 -9.74
N VAL A 126 4.91 -16.48 -8.77
CA VAL A 126 4.29 -17.10 -7.63
C VAL A 126 3.14 -17.86 -8.30
N VAL A 127 3.44 -19.07 -8.74
CA VAL A 127 2.42 -20.10 -8.85
C VAL A 127 1.95 -20.18 -7.41
N ALA A 128 0.91 -19.39 -7.12
CA ALA A 128 0.25 -19.46 -5.84
C ALA A 128 -0.08 -20.94 -5.72
N LYS A 129 0.66 -21.64 -4.83
CA LYS A 129 0.19 -22.95 -4.38
C LYS A 129 -1.29 -22.73 -4.09
N PRO A 130 -2.19 -23.56 -4.61
CA PRO A 130 -3.61 -23.40 -4.31
C PRO A 130 -3.67 -23.12 -2.81
N LYS A 131 -4.18 -21.94 -2.43
CA LYS A 131 -4.27 -21.53 -1.03
C LYS A 131 -5.11 -22.62 -0.38
N GLU A 132 -4.48 -23.49 0.40
CA GLU A 132 -5.22 -24.51 1.12
C GLU A 132 -6.24 -23.75 1.95
N MET A 133 -7.52 -24.03 1.72
CA MET A 133 -8.59 -23.37 2.43
C MET A 133 -8.43 -23.69 3.92
N PRO A 134 -8.31 -22.67 4.78
CA PRO A 134 -8.26 -22.89 6.22
C PRO A 134 -9.50 -23.69 6.66
N LYS A 135 -9.31 -24.63 7.58
CA LYS A 135 -10.42 -25.35 8.20
C LYS A 135 -10.91 -24.56 9.40
N TYR A 136 -12.05 -23.93 9.25
CA TYR A 136 -12.65 -23.17 10.34
C TYR A 136 -13.45 -24.10 11.29
N PRO A 137 -13.37 -23.88 12.62
CA PRO A 137 -14.23 -24.59 13.57
C PRO A 137 -15.68 -24.11 13.41
N SER A 138 -16.64 -24.97 13.71
CA SER A 138 -18.07 -24.60 13.74
C SER A 138 -18.47 -23.84 15.01
N SER A 139 -17.66 -23.89 16.07
CA SER A 139 -17.84 -23.13 17.31
C SER A 139 -16.53 -22.98 18.08
N ILE A 140 -16.48 -21.99 18.97
CA ILE A 140 -15.42 -21.82 19.97
C ILE A 140 -16.02 -21.56 21.35
N SER A 141 -15.28 -21.91 22.42
CA SER A 141 -15.62 -21.56 23.80
C SER A 141 -14.82 -20.32 24.22
N VAL A 142 -15.52 -19.30 24.71
CA VAL A 142 -14.91 -18.03 25.15
C VAL A 142 -15.21 -17.82 26.64
N ASN A 143 -14.16 -17.55 27.44
CA ASN A 143 -14.30 -17.22 28.85
C ASN A 143 -14.85 -15.81 29.05
N ASN A 144 -15.83 -15.67 29.90
CA ASN A 144 -16.39 -14.37 30.26
C ASN A 144 -15.68 -13.81 31.51
N PRO A 145 -15.72 -12.48 31.72
CA PRO A 145 -15.12 -11.86 32.92
C PRO A 145 -15.68 -12.33 34.24
N ASN A 146 -16.92 -12.87 34.24
CA ASN A 146 -17.57 -13.43 35.42
C ASN A 146 -17.22 -14.91 35.70
N GLY A 147 -16.23 -15.46 34.98
CA GLY A 147 -15.77 -16.84 35.13
C GLY A 147 -16.64 -17.89 34.43
N THR A 148 -17.71 -17.50 33.74
CA THR A 148 -18.51 -18.42 32.93
C THR A 148 -17.93 -18.58 31.54
N THR A 149 -18.27 -19.67 30.84
CA THR A 149 -17.88 -19.93 29.45
C THR A 149 -19.12 -19.80 28.56
N THR A 150 -18.94 -19.14 27.40
CA THR A 150 -19.98 -19.07 26.36
C THR A 150 -19.48 -19.78 25.10
N GLU A 151 -20.29 -20.69 24.57
CA GLU A 151 -20.03 -21.27 23.25
C GLU A 151 -20.57 -20.32 22.16
N LEU A 152 -19.70 -19.94 21.25
CA LEU A 152 -20.03 -19.12 20.09
C LEU A 152 -20.07 -20.04 18.86
N LYS A 153 -21.22 -20.11 18.19
CA LYS A 153 -21.38 -20.84 16.94
C LYS A 153 -20.97 -19.95 15.76
N PHE A 154 -20.29 -20.53 14.78
CA PHE A 154 -19.73 -19.84 13.64
C PHE A 154 -20.46 -20.17 12.34
N ASP A 155 -20.62 -19.16 11.50
CA ASP A 155 -21.03 -19.30 10.12
C ASP A 155 -19.78 -19.58 9.26
N VAL A 156 -19.46 -20.87 9.10
CA VAL A 156 -18.27 -21.30 8.35
C VAL A 156 -18.35 -20.84 6.88
N ALA A 157 -19.54 -20.86 6.26
CA ALA A 157 -19.70 -20.41 4.89
C ALA A 157 -19.36 -18.91 4.72
N PHE A 158 -19.71 -18.07 5.69
CA PHE A 158 -19.32 -16.67 5.72
C PHE A 158 -17.78 -16.51 5.86
N MET A 159 -17.15 -17.31 6.70
CA MET A 159 -15.69 -17.28 6.90
C MET A 159 -14.94 -17.70 5.64
N GLU A 160 -15.40 -18.74 4.97
CA GLU A 160 -14.87 -19.19 3.68
C GLU A 160 -15.05 -18.13 2.59
N LYS A 161 -16.21 -17.45 2.57
CA LYS A 161 -16.49 -16.36 1.62
C LYS A 161 -15.45 -15.23 1.75
N ILE A 162 -15.11 -14.82 2.97
CA ILE A 162 -14.07 -13.79 3.19
C ILE A 162 -12.70 -14.30 2.71
N THR A 163 -12.39 -15.57 2.98
CA THR A 163 -11.09 -16.18 2.62
C THR A 163 -10.81 -16.18 1.12
N VAL A 164 -11.85 -16.30 0.28
CA VAL A 164 -11.71 -16.34 -1.19
C VAL A 164 -12.03 -15.01 -1.86
N ALA A 165 -12.48 -14.02 -1.11
CA ALA A 165 -12.88 -12.73 -1.64
C ALA A 165 -11.68 -11.97 -2.23
N LYS A 166 -11.92 -11.23 -3.31
CA LYS A 166 -10.89 -10.50 -4.05
C LYS A 166 -10.77 -9.07 -3.53
N PRO A 167 -9.61 -8.43 -3.69
CA PRO A 167 -9.47 -7.00 -3.42
C PRO A 167 -10.55 -6.17 -4.12
N GLY A 168 -11.13 -5.22 -3.39
CA GLY A 168 -12.26 -4.38 -3.82
C GLY A 168 -13.65 -4.98 -3.54
N GLU A 169 -13.75 -6.27 -3.19
CA GLU A 169 -15.04 -6.85 -2.80
C GLU A 169 -15.48 -6.35 -1.42
N LYS A 170 -16.79 -6.04 -1.32
CA LYS A 170 -17.41 -5.62 -0.06
C LYS A 170 -18.30 -6.72 0.48
N ILE A 171 -18.13 -7.04 1.76
CA ILE A 171 -18.90 -8.07 2.44
C ILE A 171 -19.55 -7.47 3.67
N LYS A 172 -20.89 -7.49 3.70
CA LYS A 172 -21.66 -7.04 4.86
C LYS A 172 -21.47 -8.01 6.02
N LEU A 173 -21.24 -7.47 7.21
CA LEU A 173 -21.19 -8.25 8.46
C LEU A 173 -22.61 -8.47 8.98
N GLU A 174 -23.25 -9.50 8.46
CA GLU A 174 -24.61 -9.87 8.87
C GLU A 174 -24.64 -10.21 10.37
N ASN A 175 -25.74 -9.87 11.03
CA ASN A 175 -25.95 -10.09 12.46
C ASN A 175 -24.93 -9.40 13.39
N LEU A 176 -24.25 -8.35 12.86
CA LEU A 176 -23.46 -7.45 13.68
C LEU A 176 -24.29 -6.24 14.06
N ASN A 177 -24.71 -6.19 15.33
CA ASN A 177 -25.61 -5.18 15.87
C ASN A 177 -24.93 -4.35 16.96
N PHE A 178 -25.41 -3.13 17.14
CA PHE A 178 -24.94 -2.21 18.17
C PHE A 178 -26.12 -1.83 19.07
N GLN A 179 -25.83 -1.51 20.32
CA GLN A 179 -26.84 -0.91 21.20
C GLN A 179 -27.34 0.41 20.59
N LEU A 180 -28.61 0.69 20.81
CA LEU A 180 -29.27 1.86 20.19
C LEU A 180 -28.49 3.14 20.44
N ASN A 181 -28.25 3.92 19.38
CA ASN A 181 -27.52 5.19 19.40
C ASN A 181 -26.10 5.14 19.98
N THR A 182 -25.48 3.95 20.00
CA THR A 182 -24.11 3.76 20.50
C THR A 182 -23.25 3.01 19.49
N PHE A 183 -21.98 2.87 19.81
CA PHE A 183 -21.01 2.00 19.13
C PHE A 183 -20.71 0.72 19.95
N ALA A 184 -21.42 0.49 21.04
CA ALA A 184 -21.27 -0.74 21.84
C ALA A 184 -21.90 -1.92 21.10
N ILE A 185 -21.11 -2.95 20.82
CA ILE A 185 -21.53 -4.16 20.14
C ILE A 185 -22.44 -4.97 21.08
N THR A 186 -23.53 -5.51 20.56
CA THR A 186 -24.44 -6.35 21.36
C THR A 186 -23.84 -7.72 21.63
N ALA A 187 -24.31 -8.39 22.70
CA ALA A 187 -23.84 -9.73 23.06
C ALA A 187 -24.06 -10.75 21.94
N ASP A 188 -25.17 -10.65 21.22
CA ASP A 188 -25.52 -11.56 20.11
C ASP A 188 -24.57 -11.43 18.91
N SER A 189 -23.88 -10.29 18.79
CA SER A 189 -22.92 -10.03 17.73
C SER A 189 -21.51 -10.62 17.99
N ARG A 190 -21.29 -11.20 19.16
CA ARG A 190 -19.97 -11.76 19.54
C ARG A 190 -19.51 -12.83 18.56
N SER A 191 -20.40 -13.73 18.13
CA SER A 191 -20.03 -14.78 17.15
C SER A 191 -19.44 -14.16 15.90
N LYS A 192 -20.09 -13.13 15.30
CA LYS A 192 -19.62 -12.46 14.09
C LYS A 192 -18.24 -11.78 14.27
N MET A 193 -18.00 -11.22 15.45
CA MET A 193 -16.70 -10.60 15.78
C MET A 193 -15.58 -11.64 15.84
N TYR A 194 -15.86 -12.81 16.47
CA TYR A 194 -14.87 -13.88 16.56
C TYR A 194 -14.70 -14.65 15.26
N GLU A 195 -15.74 -14.77 14.41
CA GLU A 195 -15.61 -15.28 13.03
C GLU A 195 -14.62 -14.43 12.23
N LEU A 196 -14.78 -13.10 12.24
CA LEU A 196 -13.87 -12.20 11.55
C LEU A 196 -12.44 -12.28 12.11
N LEU A 197 -12.30 -12.34 13.43
CA LEU A 197 -11.01 -12.52 14.09
C LEU A 197 -10.32 -13.80 13.65
N GLU A 198 -11.06 -14.93 13.62
CA GLU A 198 -10.51 -16.22 13.24
C GLU A 198 -10.08 -16.23 11.76
N VAL A 199 -10.88 -15.64 10.88
CA VAL A 199 -10.50 -15.47 9.47
C VAL A 199 -9.23 -14.66 9.36
N MET A 200 -9.11 -13.53 10.05
CA MET A 200 -7.92 -12.69 10.04
C MET A 200 -6.67 -13.39 10.59
N LYS A 201 -6.83 -14.25 11.61
CA LYS A 201 -5.72 -15.05 12.17
C LYS A 201 -5.22 -16.10 11.18
N GLN A 202 -6.13 -16.83 10.55
CA GLN A 202 -5.79 -17.91 9.62
C GLN A 202 -5.39 -17.42 8.22
N ASN A 203 -5.62 -16.14 7.90
CA ASN A 203 -5.22 -15.52 6.65
C ASN A 203 -4.29 -14.32 6.90
N PRO A 204 -2.98 -14.54 7.12
CA PRO A 204 -2.03 -13.46 7.46
C PRO A 204 -1.90 -12.36 6.40
N GLN A 205 -2.18 -12.67 5.14
CA GLN A 205 -2.11 -11.72 4.03
C GLN A 205 -3.37 -10.84 3.90
N LEU A 206 -4.48 -11.26 4.52
CA LEU A 206 -5.74 -10.55 4.44
C LEU A 206 -5.64 -9.18 5.11
N LYS A 207 -5.98 -8.13 4.34
CA LYS A 207 -6.15 -6.76 4.83
C LYS A 207 -7.55 -6.29 4.51
N ILE A 208 -8.18 -5.62 5.45
CA ILE A 208 -9.57 -5.15 5.33
C ILE A 208 -9.72 -3.68 5.70
N ASP A 209 -10.67 -3.01 5.08
CA ASP A 209 -11.19 -1.71 5.50
C ASP A 209 -12.61 -1.88 6.08
N VAL A 210 -12.78 -1.57 7.36
CA VAL A 210 -14.07 -1.68 8.04
C VAL A 210 -14.89 -0.43 7.78
N GLN A 211 -16.05 -0.57 7.16
CA GLN A 211 -16.89 0.54 6.69
C GLN A 211 -18.20 0.61 7.47
N GLY A 212 -18.38 1.70 8.20
CA GLY A 212 -19.59 1.94 9.01
C GLY A 212 -20.62 2.83 8.29
N HIS A 213 -21.88 2.43 8.36
CA HIS A 213 -23.01 3.18 7.81
C HIS A 213 -24.11 3.34 8.85
N ILE A 214 -24.90 4.40 8.73
CA ILE A 214 -26.08 4.66 9.56
C ILE A 214 -27.30 4.89 8.70
N CYS A 215 -28.49 4.78 9.30
CA CYS A 215 -29.78 5.07 8.69
C CYS A 215 -30.45 6.30 9.31
N CYS A 216 -31.60 6.65 8.75
CA CYS A 216 -32.68 7.39 9.44
C CYS A 216 -32.33 8.83 9.84
N MET A 217 -31.23 9.38 9.35
CA MET A 217 -30.76 10.73 9.66
C MET A 217 -30.33 11.46 8.38
N THR A 218 -30.30 12.75 8.40
CA THR A 218 -29.80 13.56 7.26
C THR A 218 -28.29 13.68 7.24
N ASN A 219 -27.62 13.46 8.39
CA ASN A 219 -26.18 13.48 8.53
C ASN A 219 -25.74 12.73 9.80
N ASP A 220 -24.44 12.38 9.87
CA ASP A 220 -23.82 11.70 11.03
C ASP A 220 -23.11 12.70 11.96
N LYS A 221 -23.88 13.59 12.61
CA LYS A 221 -23.32 14.62 13.51
C LYS A 221 -22.48 14.07 14.66
N GLN A 222 -22.76 12.85 15.10
CA GLN A 222 -22.06 12.21 16.22
C GLN A 222 -20.88 11.34 15.75
N ASP A 223 -20.64 11.28 14.45
CA ASP A 223 -19.63 10.41 13.85
C ASP A 223 -19.81 8.93 14.28
N LEU A 224 -21.07 8.50 14.38
CA LEU A 224 -21.44 7.20 14.90
C LEU A 224 -21.01 6.07 13.97
N SER A 225 -21.05 6.31 12.66
CA SER A 225 -20.58 5.34 11.66
C SER A 225 -19.10 5.04 11.81
N THR A 226 -18.25 6.07 11.96
CA THR A 226 -16.80 5.90 12.21
C THR A 226 -16.54 5.20 13.54
N LYS A 227 -17.26 5.60 14.61
CA LYS A 227 -17.10 4.98 15.93
C LYS A 227 -17.42 3.49 15.92
N ARG A 228 -18.45 3.06 15.16
CA ARG A 228 -18.82 1.65 14.99
C ARG A 228 -17.75 0.88 14.24
N ALA A 229 -17.28 1.40 13.11
CA ALA A 229 -16.19 0.79 12.36
C ALA A 229 -14.90 0.67 13.22
N LYS A 230 -14.57 1.74 13.94
CA LYS A 230 -13.43 1.78 14.87
C LYS A 230 -13.54 0.74 15.99
N ALA A 231 -14.73 0.51 16.53
CA ALA A 231 -14.93 -0.49 17.60
C ALA A 231 -14.56 -1.90 17.12
N ILE A 232 -14.90 -2.24 15.88
CA ILE A 232 -14.54 -3.52 15.27
C ILE A 232 -13.02 -3.60 15.04
N ALA A 233 -12.42 -2.57 14.45
CA ALA A 233 -10.98 -2.53 14.23
C ALA A 233 -10.21 -2.67 15.56
N LYS A 234 -10.61 -1.95 16.58
CA LYS A 234 -9.99 -2.04 17.91
C LYS A 234 -10.17 -3.42 18.58
N PHE A 235 -11.28 -4.09 18.37
CA PHE A 235 -11.46 -5.47 18.82
C PHE A 235 -10.43 -6.40 18.15
N LEU A 236 -10.23 -6.29 16.84
CA LEU A 236 -9.26 -7.09 16.10
C LEU A 236 -7.82 -6.80 16.55
N GLU A 237 -7.44 -5.53 16.67
CA GLU A 237 -6.13 -5.10 17.16
C GLU A 237 -5.86 -5.63 18.58
N TYR A 238 -6.83 -5.48 19.49
CA TYR A 238 -6.72 -5.98 20.88
C TYR A 238 -6.51 -7.50 20.93
N ASN A 239 -7.04 -8.24 19.97
CA ASN A 239 -6.89 -9.69 19.86
C ASN A 239 -5.69 -10.11 18.98
N GLY A 240 -4.74 -9.20 18.70
CA GLY A 240 -3.45 -9.49 18.10
C GLY A 240 -3.39 -9.40 16.58
N ILE A 241 -4.40 -8.82 15.93
CA ILE A 241 -4.29 -8.47 14.51
C ILE A 241 -3.51 -7.16 14.39
N ALA A 242 -2.46 -7.15 13.58
CA ALA A 242 -1.62 -5.98 13.36
C ALA A 242 -2.42 -4.81 12.75
N ASP A 243 -2.17 -3.59 13.21
CA ASP A 243 -2.92 -2.38 12.86
C ASP A 243 -2.85 -2.04 11.35
N GLU A 244 -1.71 -2.34 10.70
CA GLU A 244 -1.55 -2.15 9.26
C GLU A 244 -2.43 -3.11 8.40
N ARG A 245 -3.11 -4.05 9.03
CA ARG A 245 -4.03 -4.99 8.36
C ARG A 245 -5.49 -4.58 8.45
N VAL A 246 -5.82 -3.62 9.31
CA VAL A 246 -7.21 -3.21 9.58
C VAL A 246 -7.32 -1.71 9.54
N THR A 247 -7.91 -1.17 8.48
CA THR A 247 -8.33 0.24 8.44
C THR A 247 -9.81 0.36 8.73
N PHE A 248 -10.28 1.57 9.03
CA PHE A 248 -11.70 1.81 9.28
C PHE A 248 -12.14 3.19 8.79
N LYS A 249 -13.39 3.28 8.32
CA LYS A 249 -13.98 4.52 7.86
C LYS A 249 -15.49 4.56 8.12
N GLY A 250 -16.01 5.71 8.49
CA GLY A 250 -17.44 6.00 8.53
C GLY A 250 -17.91 6.68 7.25
N PHE A 251 -18.98 6.17 6.67
CA PHE A 251 -19.65 6.77 5.51
C PHE A 251 -20.94 7.48 5.88
N GLY A 252 -21.37 7.40 7.16
CA GLY A 252 -22.62 8.00 7.60
C GLY A 252 -23.79 7.54 6.76
N VAL A 253 -24.48 8.47 6.13
CA VAL A 253 -25.63 8.24 5.23
C VAL A 253 -25.28 8.44 3.75
N THR A 254 -24.00 8.59 3.40
CA THR A 254 -23.59 8.98 2.04
C THR A 254 -23.59 7.82 1.03
N GLN A 255 -23.63 6.58 1.53
CA GLN A 255 -23.67 5.37 0.69
C GLN A 255 -24.83 4.44 1.13
N PRO A 256 -26.09 4.87 0.97
CA PRO A 256 -27.23 4.06 1.35
C PRO A 256 -27.45 2.93 0.32
N ILE A 257 -27.93 1.75 0.79
CA ILE A 257 -28.44 0.67 -0.08
C ILE A 257 -29.86 0.98 -0.50
N TYR A 258 -30.66 1.49 0.43
CA TYR A 258 -32.04 1.89 0.22
C TYR A 258 -32.19 3.40 0.27
N THR A 259 -33.07 3.94 -0.57
CA THR A 259 -33.32 5.39 -0.67
C THR A 259 -33.74 5.98 0.68
N ILE A 260 -33.15 7.12 1.05
CA ILE A 260 -33.51 7.88 2.26
C ILE A 260 -34.56 8.94 1.89
N PRO A 261 -35.67 9.08 2.65
CA PRO A 261 -36.01 8.37 3.89
C PRO A 261 -36.48 6.93 3.61
N GLU A 262 -35.98 5.99 4.45
CA GLU A 262 -36.35 4.60 4.38
C GLU A 262 -37.83 4.37 4.73
N LYS A 263 -38.48 3.45 4.02
CA LYS A 263 -39.91 3.17 4.15
C LYS A 263 -40.19 2.10 5.21
N THR A 264 -39.34 1.11 5.33
CA THR A 264 -39.52 -0.04 6.26
C THR A 264 -38.34 -0.18 7.21
N GLU A 265 -38.51 -1.01 8.25
CA GLU A 265 -37.42 -1.30 9.19
C GLU A 265 -36.33 -2.16 8.53
N GLU A 266 -36.69 -3.02 7.58
CA GLU A 266 -35.73 -3.80 6.79
C GLU A 266 -34.80 -2.89 5.97
N GLU A 267 -35.36 -1.85 5.35
CA GLU A 267 -34.58 -0.83 4.62
C GLU A 267 -33.65 -0.05 5.57
N ARG A 268 -34.15 0.33 6.75
CA ARG A 268 -33.34 0.97 7.80
C ARG A 268 -32.22 0.08 8.29
N ALA A 269 -32.52 -1.19 8.55
CA ALA A 269 -31.53 -2.18 8.96
C ALA A 269 -30.49 -2.42 7.86
N GLY A 270 -30.90 -2.41 6.59
CA GLY A 270 -29.99 -2.51 5.45
C GLY A 270 -29.03 -1.30 5.37
N ASN A 271 -29.51 -0.09 5.59
CA ASN A 271 -28.68 1.12 5.61
C ASN A 271 -27.81 1.20 6.87
N ARG A 272 -28.32 0.73 8.04
CA ARG A 272 -27.61 0.69 9.32
C ARG A 272 -26.73 -0.57 9.39
N ARG A 273 -25.62 -0.58 8.68
CA ARG A 273 -24.75 -1.75 8.55
C ARG A 273 -23.27 -1.43 8.81
N VAL A 274 -22.52 -2.48 9.00
CA VAL A 274 -21.07 -2.47 8.81
C VAL A 274 -20.72 -3.50 7.76
N GLU A 275 -19.83 -3.13 6.87
CA GLU A 275 -19.26 -4.01 5.85
C GLU A 275 -17.73 -3.94 5.92
N ILE A 276 -17.08 -4.95 5.40
CA ILE A 276 -15.63 -4.96 5.18
C ILE A 276 -15.36 -4.91 3.68
N GLU A 277 -14.42 -4.08 3.30
CA GLU A 277 -13.83 -4.10 1.95
C GLU A 277 -12.50 -4.85 2.02
N ILE A 278 -12.29 -5.79 1.11
CA ILE A 278 -11.03 -6.51 1.01
C ILE A 278 -10.00 -5.61 0.34
N VAL A 279 -8.93 -5.29 1.06
CA VAL A 279 -7.84 -4.45 0.56
C VAL A 279 -6.74 -5.31 -0.07
N ALA A 280 -6.44 -6.46 0.54
CA ALA A 280 -5.51 -7.47 0.03
C ALA A 280 -5.89 -8.85 0.59
N ASN A 281 -5.63 -9.91 -0.18
CA ASN A 281 -5.92 -11.29 0.23
C ASN A 281 -4.99 -12.30 -0.45
#